data_a02a47f9134d2dbf376c169d4f6e0044
#
_entry.id   a02a47f9134d2dbf376c169d4f6e0044
#
_cell.length_a   1.000
_cell.length_b   1.000
_cell.length_c   1.000
_cell.angle_alpha   90.00
_cell.angle_beta   90.00
_cell.angle_gamma   90.00
#
_symmetry.space_group_name_H-M   'P 1'
#
loop_
_entity.id
_entity.type
_entity.pdbx_description
1 polymer ?
#
loop_
_entity_poly.entity_id
_entity_poly.type
_entity_poly.pdbx_seq_one_letter_code
_entity_poly.pdbx_strand_id
1 'polypeptide(L)'
;MVYAKENVQEPEIHGTMTPHLPIRRRTLVILAFFLLAVVFFAWVNWQFDQSARQSERHNYFYTIDLSYTATIDNVTLVLPIPELNNTPMLITSLLNGTAYGISPDWNLSVIRENGTPMLAIRAERMVPEYHGYPIAIEPGASVLPTTRVPGHEYSGDTPVLMPVTIAVMETSEPVIDTRTPVGHEPVFFPGGMFTPGSCVTPGCDGLVYDHRVPVYISYTSDRPVVISLRVSVQGSNSIWRGGWLSNTYSDTVVLEIANGTQGWIEGEGKLFTAEGVYY
;
A
#
# COMPACT_ATOMS: atom_id res chain seq x y z
N MET A 1 99.23 -55.82 -28.61
CA MET A 1 98.38 -55.46 -27.50
C MET A 1 97.70 -54.19 -27.92
N VAL A 2 96.46 -54.33 -28.31
CA VAL A 2 95.70 -53.24 -28.88
C VAL A 2 94.66 -52.81 -27.80
N TYR A 3 94.68 -51.54 -27.33
CA TYR A 3 93.72 -51.00 -26.43
C TYR A 3 92.65 -50.30 -27.25
N ALA A 4 91.41 -50.76 -27.12
CA ALA A 4 90.26 -50.17 -27.66
C ALA A 4 89.88 -48.92 -26.85
N LYS A 5 89.57 -47.82 -27.54
CA LYS A 5 89.07 -46.55 -26.99
C LYS A 5 87.56 -46.61 -26.91
N GLU A 6 86.99 -46.61 -25.73
CA GLU A 6 85.59 -46.61 -25.45
C GLU A 6 85.03 -45.14 -25.62
N ASN A 7 84.12 -45.01 -26.56
CA ASN A 7 83.43 -43.76 -26.80
C ASN A 7 82.23 -43.62 -25.80
N VAL A 8 82.36 -42.75 -24.85
CA VAL A 8 81.29 -42.38 -23.97
C VAL A 8 80.42 -41.34 -24.72
N GLN A 9 79.24 -41.75 -25.09
CA GLN A 9 78.19 -40.86 -25.67
C GLN A 9 77.47 -40.17 -24.51
N GLU A 10 77.55 -38.82 -24.42
CA GLU A 10 76.70 -38.00 -23.52
C GLU A 10 75.23 -38.04 -23.95
N PRO A 11 74.29 -38.18 -23.02
CA PRO A 11 72.86 -38.14 -23.34
C PRO A 11 72.43 -36.70 -23.62
N GLU A 12 71.93 -36.42 -24.85
CA GLU A 12 71.22 -35.21 -25.21
C GLU A 12 69.94 -35.07 -24.37
N ILE A 13 69.89 -34.03 -23.54
CA ILE A 13 68.70 -33.65 -22.80
C ILE A 13 67.75 -32.99 -23.78
N HIS A 14 66.83 -33.80 -24.31
CA HIS A 14 65.67 -33.25 -25.05
C HIS A 14 64.80 -32.44 -24.09
N GLY A 15 64.95 -31.12 -24.17
CA GLY A 15 63.97 -30.17 -23.57
C GLY A 15 62.57 -30.45 -24.10
N THR A 16 61.70 -30.97 -23.25
CA THR A 16 60.30 -31.13 -23.54
C THR A 16 59.68 -29.73 -23.70
N MET A 17 59.61 -29.24 -24.95
CA MET A 17 58.74 -28.12 -25.28
C MET A 17 57.29 -28.55 -25.02
N THR A 18 56.69 -27.94 -23.99
CA THR A 18 55.24 -28.03 -23.78
C THR A 18 54.54 -27.51 -25.01
N PRO A 19 53.69 -28.30 -25.66
CA PRO A 19 52.99 -27.85 -26.85
C PRO A 19 52.02 -26.72 -26.47
N HIS A 20 52.30 -25.50 -26.86
CA HIS A 20 51.31 -24.43 -26.91
C HIS A 20 50.25 -24.87 -27.91
N LEU A 21 49.12 -25.40 -27.38
CA LEU A 21 47.96 -25.75 -28.19
C LEU A 21 47.51 -24.49 -28.92
N PRO A 22 47.51 -24.46 -30.27
CA PRO A 22 47.03 -23.33 -31.04
C PRO A 22 45.53 -23.20 -30.76
N ILE A 23 45.14 -22.16 -30.02
CA ILE A 23 43.72 -21.82 -29.82
C ILE A 23 43.10 -21.68 -31.22
N ARG A 24 42.32 -22.67 -31.60
CA ARG A 24 41.69 -22.66 -32.93
C ARG A 24 40.82 -21.39 -33.07
N ARG A 25 40.86 -20.70 -34.18
CA ARG A 25 40.08 -19.49 -34.48
C ARG A 25 38.62 -19.61 -34.03
N ARG A 26 38.04 -20.79 -34.16
CA ARG A 26 36.66 -21.10 -33.71
C ARG A 26 36.49 -20.98 -32.22
N THR A 27 37.47 -21.41 -31.40
CA THR A 27 37.43 -21.32 -29.93
C THR A 27 37.50 -19.85 -29.48
N LEU A 28 38.33 -19.03 -30.13
CA LEU A 28 38.40 -17.59 -29.84
C LEU A 28 37.05 -16.88 -30.18
N VAL A 29 36.44 -17.24 -31.30
CA VAL A 29 35.11 -16.66 -31.69
C VAL A 29 34.03 -17.05 -30.67
N ILE A 30 34.00 -18.31 -30.23
CA ILE A 30 33.04 -18.78 -29.20
C ILE A 30 33.26 -18.04 -27.87
N LEU A 31 34.51 -17.88 -27.47
CA LEU A 31 34.87 -17.21 -26.22
C LEU A 31 34.51 -15.71 -26.27
N ALA A 32 34.76 -15.07 -27.40
CA ALA A 32 34.35 -13.67 -27.64
C ALA A 32 32.81 -13.48 -27.62
N PHE A 33 32.09 -14.42 -28.25
CA PHE A 33 30.63 -14.40 -28.21
C PHE A 33 30.08 -14.61 -26.80
N PHE A 34 30.67 -15.56 -26.04
CA PHE A 34 30.29 -15.78 -24.64
C PHE A 34 30.56 -14.56 -23.77
N LEU A 35 31.70 -13.90 -23.94
CA LEU A 35 32.06 -12.67 -23.23
C LEU A 35 31.06 -11.53 -23.57
N LEU A 36 30.71 -11.36 -24.85
CA LEU A 36 29.70 -10.40 -25.27
C LEU A 36 28.33 -10.69 -24.65
N ALA A 37 27.93 -11.96 -24.61
CA ALA A 37 26.68 -12.36 -23.95
C ALA A 37 26.69 -12.02 -22.46
N VAL A 38 27.78 -12.30 -21.73
CA VAL A 38 27.94 -11.95 -20.30
C VAL A 38 27.85 -10.44 -20.09
N VAL A 39 28.56 -9.66 -20.92
CA VAL A 39 28.51 -8.18 -20.85
C VAL A 39 27.09 -7.66 -21.14
N PHE A 40 26.43 -8.22 -22.14
CA PHE A 40 25.05 -7.86 -22.48
C PHE A 40 24.10 -8.16 -21.33
N PHE A 41 24.17 -9.36 -20.74
CA PHE A 41 23.33 -9.69 -19.59
C PHE A 41 23.62 -8.82 -18.37
N ALA A 42 24.89 -8.52 -18.10
CA ALA A 42 25.28 -7.60 -17.02
C ALA A 42 24.72 -6.18 -17.26
N TRP A 43 24.79 -5.70 -18.51
CA TRP A 43 24.22 -4.40 -18.89
C TRP A 43 22.69 -4.38 -18.76
N VAL A 44 22.01 -5.43 -19.21
CA VAL A 44 20.56 -5.56 -19.08
C VAL A 44 20.16 -5.56 -17.60
N ASN A 45 20.82 -6.36 -16.75
CA ASN A 45 20.54 -6.37 -15.32
C ASN A 45 20.75 -4.98 -14.69
N TRP A 46 21.84 -4.28 -15.06
CA TRP A 46 22.10 -2.93 -14.58
C TRP A 46 20.97 -1.94 -15.00
N GLN A 47 20.48 -2.03 -16.23
CA GLN A 47 19.34 -1.22 -16.71
C GLN A 47 18.07 -1.52 -15.92
N PHE A 48 17.79 -2.79 -15.64
CA PHE A 48 16.65 -3.17 -14.81
C PHE A 48 16.76 -2.61 -13.40
N ASP A 49 17.94 -2.68 -12.77
CA ASP A 49 18.17 -2.13 -11.43
C ASP A 49 18.02 -0.60 -11.42
N GLN A 50 18.50 0.09 -12.43
CA GLN A 50 18.31 1.55 -12.55
C GLN A 50 16.84 1.91 -12.73
N SER A 51 16.12 1.19 -13.58
CA SER A 51 14.68 1.38 -13.78
C SER A 51 13.89 1.11 -12.49
N ALA A 52 14.27 0.06 -11.76
CA ALA A 52 13.67 -0.26 -10.47
C ALA A 52 13.83 0.90 -9.47
N ARG A 53 15.07 1.40 -9.29
CA ARG A 53 15.34 2.54 -8.38
C ARG A 53 14.57 3.81 -8.77
N GLN A 54 14.42 4.08 -10.06
CA GLN A 54 13.63 5.22 -10.55
C GLN A 54 12.13 5.06 -10.34
N SER A 55 11.66 3.84 -10.16
CA SER A 55 10.24 3.54 -9.89
C SER A 55 9.89 3.56 -8.40
N GLU A 56 10.87 3.72 -7.53
CA GLU A 56 10.69 3.75 -6.08
C GLU A 56 9.79 4.90 -5.68
N ARG A 57 8.76 4.58 -4.88
CA ARG A 57 7.76 5.54 -4.41
C ARG A 57 7.38 5.24 -2.98
N HIS A 58 7.22 6.32 -2.21
CA HIS A 58 6.76 6.29 -0.84
C HIS A 58 5.54 7.19 -0.74
N ASN A 59 4.39 6.63 -0.41
CA ASN A 59 3.14 7.38 -0.38
C ASN A 59 2.38 7.12 0.91
N TYR A 60 1.77 8.17 1.44
CA TYR A 60 0.73 8.08 2.44
C TYR A 60 -0.63 8.25 1.79
N PHE A 61 -1.59 7.50 2.29
CA PHE A 61 -3.00 7.61 1.92
C PHE A 61 -3.81 7.81 3.19
N TYR A 62 -4.70 8.79 3.18
CA TYR A 62 -5.68 8.97 4.22
C TYR A 62 -7.06 8.93 3.59
N THR A 63 -7.93 8.05 4.07
CA THR A 63 -9.26 7.81 3.48
C THR A 63 -10.31 7.80 4.57
N ILE A 64 -11.42 8.45 4.29
CA ILE A 64 -12.64 8.44 5.10
C ILE A 64 -13.76 7.92 4.21
N ASP A 65 -14.33 6.77 4.55
CA ASP A 65 -15.51 6.22 3.92
C ASP A 65 -16.69 6.36 4.89
N LEU A 66 -17.71 7.07 4.46
CA LEU A 66 -18.91 7.34 5.22
C LEU A 66 -20.13 6.89 4.42
N SER A 67 -20.95 6.01 4.99
CA SER A 67 -22.26 5.66 4.42
C SER A 67 -23.35 5.82 5.45
N TYR A 68 -24.53 6.25 5.01
CA TYR A 68 -25.68 6.49 5.85
C TYR A 68 -26.95 6.14 5.09
N THR A 69 -27.87 5.42 5.74
CA THR A 69 -29.04 4.81 5.09
C THR A 69 -30.23 5.76 4.87
N ALA A 70 -30.19 6.94 5.45
CA ALA A 70 -31.22 7.97 5.31
C ALA A 70 -30.59 9.36 5.34
N THR A 71 -31.32 10.38 4.89
CA THR A 71 -30.91 11.78 4.99
C THR A 71 -30.67 12.15 6.44
N ILE A 72 -29.54 12.82 6.69
CA ILE A 72 -29.15 13.37 7.99
C ILE A 72 -28.92 14.87 7.85
N ASP A 73 -29.39 15.62 8.83
CA ASP A 73 -29.33 17.08 8.87
C ASP A 73 -28.49 17.53 10.09
N ASN A 74 -27.95 18.75 10.05
CA ASN A 74 -27.17 19.39 11.10
C ASN A 74 -26.01 18.47 11.57
N VAL A 75 -25.28 17.91 10.62
CA VAL A 75 -24.26 16.90 10.87
C VAL A 75 -23.00 17.54 11.42
N THR A 76 -22.48 16.97 12.48
CA THR A 76 -21.12 17.22 12.97
C THR A 76 -20.44 15.89 13.23
N LEU A 77 -19.36 15.63 12.51
CA LEU A 77 -18.47 14.49 12.71
C LEU A 77 -17.12 15.03 13.18
N VAL A 78 -16.54 14.40 14.20
CA VAL A 78 -15.15 14.66 14.60
C VAL A 78 -14.39 13.34 14.52
N LEU A 79 -13.42 13.29 13.61
CA LEU A 79 -12.76 12.09 13.18
C LEU A 79 -11.26 12.16 13.51
N PRO A 80 -10.59 11.01 13.70
CA PRO A 80 -9.15 11.00 13.91
C PRO A 80 -8.41 11.51 12.68
N ILE A 81 -7.36 12.28 12.92
CA ILE A 81 -6.38 12.68 11.91
C ILE A 81 -5.10 11.86 12.16
N PRO A 82 -4.43 11.37 11.09
CA PRO A 82 -3.10 10.82 11.26
C PRO A 82 -2.15 11.86 11.87
N GLU A 83 -1.44 11.49 12.92
CA GLU A 83 -0.51 12.40 13.57
C GLU A 83 0.85 11.75 13.80
N LEU A 84 1.89 12.58 13.70
CA LEU A 84 3.26 12.23 14.05
C LEU A 84 3.82 13.32 14.97
N ASN A 85 4.30 12.94 16.15
CA ASN A 85 4.84 13.88 17.15
C ASN A 85 3.87 15.04 17.49
N ASN A 86 2.60 14.75 17.72
CA ASN A 86 1.50 15.70 17.97
C ASN A 86 1.27 16.70 16.82
N THR A 87 1.80 16.41 15.64
CA THR A 87 1.58 17.21 14.45
C THR A 87 0.62 16.46 13.52
N PRO A 88 -0.52 17.09 13.15
CA PRO A 88 -1.45 16.49 12.21
C PRO A 88 -0.81 16.41 10.82
N MET A 89 -0.94 15.25 10.18
CA MET A 89 -0.41 14.96 8.86
C MET A 89 -1.56 14.80 7.85
N LEU A 90 -1.27 14.97 6.55
CA LEU A 90 -2.21 14.71 5.45
C LEU A 90 -3.47 15.60 5.48
N ILE A 91 -3.41 16.76 6.12
CA ILE A 91 -4.56 17.65 6.29
C ILE A 91 -4.61 18.83 5.33
N THR A 92 -3.49 19.17 4.70
CA THR A 92 -3.40 20.37 3.86
C THR A 92 -4.41 20.33 2.72
N SER A 93 -4.50 19.21 2.02
CA SER A 93 -5.45 19.01 0.91
C SER A 93 -6.92 19.02 1.37
N LEU A 94 -7.18 18.53 2.60
CA LEU A 94 -8.51 18.58 3.20
C LEU A 94 -8.94 20.02 3.48
N LEU A 95 -8.09 20.80 4.14
CA LEU A 95 -8.41 22.18 4.53
C LEU A 95 -8.49 23.14 3.33
N ASN A 96 -7.73 22.86 2.28
CA ASN A 96 -7.77 23.64 1.04
C ASN A 96 -8.92 23.21 0.10
N GLY A 97 -9.70 22.18 0.45
CA GLY A 97 -10.78 21.65 -0.38
C GLY A 97 -10.32 20.99 -1.67
N THR A 98 -9.04 20.57 -1.75
CA THR A 98 -8.46 19.92 -2.94
C THR A 98 -8.41 18.40 -2.83
N ALA A 99 -8.77 17.85 -1.68
CA ALA A 99 -8.88 16.40 -1.51
C ALA A 99 -10.07 15.85 -2.32
N TYR A 100 -9.95 14.62 -2.75
CA TYR A 100 -11.01 13.95 -3.49
C TYR A 100 -12.23 13.72 -2.59
N GLY A 101 -13.44 13.90 -3.15
CA GLY A 101 -14.71 13.54 -2.52
C GLY A 101 -15.27 14.54 -1.50
N ILE A 102 -14.64 15.69 -1.31
CA ILE A 102 -15.19 16.73 -0.44
C ILE A 102 -16.35 17.43 -1.15
N SER A 103 -17.53 17.42 -0.52
CA SER A 103 -18.63 18.25 -0.99
C SER A 103 -18.36 19.74 -0.73
N PRO A 104 -18.67 20.64 -1.68
CA PRO A 104 -18.48 22.08 -1.50
C PRO A 104 -19.32 22.65 -0.35
N ASP A 105 -20.38 21.96 0.04
CA ASP A 105 -21.30 22.39 1.13
C ASP A 105 -20.78 21.94 2.52
N TRP A 106 -19.65 21.25 2.57
CA TRP A 106 -19.08 20.78 3.81
C TRP A 106 -18.03 21.75 4.35
N ASN A 107 -18.09 22.01 5.64
CA ASN A 107 -17.08 22.79 6.34
C ASN A 107 -16.12 21.86 7.09
N LEU A 108 -14.87 21.86 6.68
CA LEU A 108 -13.78 21.07 7.29
C LEU A 108 -12.90 21.98 8.12
N SER A 109 -12.57 21.55 9.32
CA SER A 109 -11.66 22.27 10.22
C SER A 109 -10.92 21.30 11.13
N VAL A 110 -9.72 21.70 11.58
CA VAL A 110 -9.00 20.95 12.62
C VAL A 110 -9.35 21.55 13.97
N ILE A 111 -9.77 20.70 14.88
CA ILE A 111 -10.00 21.05 16.28
C ILE A 111 -9.01 20.26 17.15
N ARG A 112 -8.88 20.66 18.41
CA ARG A 112 -8.12 19.89 19.40
C ARG A 112 -9.06 19.41 20.50
N GLU A 113 -9.07 18.11 20.71
CA GLU A 113 -9.81 17.48 21.80
C GLU A 113 -8.81 16.80 22.75
N ASN A 114 -8.79 17.22 24.00
CA ASN A 114 -7.82 16.76 25.00
C ASN A 114 -6.34 16.83 24.52
N GLY A 115 -6.04 17.85 23.68
CA GLY A 115 -4.69 18.05 23.12
C GLY A 115 -4.43 17.32 21.80
N THR A 116 -5.25 16.35 21.43
CA THR A 116 -5.14 15.58 20.17
C THR A 116 -5.81 16.33 19.01
N PRO A 117 -5.16 16.49 17.85
CA PRO A 117 -5.78 17.10 16.69
C PRO A 117 -6.79 16.14 16.06
N MET A 118 -7.96 16.69 15.67
CA MET A 118 -9.04 15.93 15.07
C MET A 118 -9.66 16.72 13.91
N LEU A 119 -10.19 16.01 12.91
CA LEU A 119 -10.91 16.59 11.78
C LEU A 119 -12.37 16.76 12.13
N ALA A 120 -12.85 17.99 12.19
CA ALA A 120 -14.27 18.28 12.28
C ALA A 120 -14.84 18.51 10.87
N ILE A 121 -15.87 17.73 10.52
CA ILE A 121 -16.67 17.86 9.30
C ILE A 121 -18.05 18.32 9.72
N ARG A 122 -18.51 19.45 9.20
CA ARG A 122 -19.86 19.97 9.42
C ARG A 122 -20.60 20.11 8.12
N ALA A 123 -21.86 19.69 8.09
CA ALA A 123 -22.74 19.82 6.95
C ALA A 123 -24.17 20.13 7.43
N GLU A 124 -24.86 21.04 6.73
CA GLU A 124 -26.26 21.28 7.02
C GLU A 124 -27.12 20.06 6.68
N ARG A 125 -26.78 19.39 5.60
CA ARG A 125 -27.51 18.22 5.11
C ARG A 125 -26.60 17.26 4.35
N MET A 126 -26.78 15.96 4.61
CA MET A 126 -26.17 14.87 3.85
C MET A 126 -27.25 13.93 3.33
N VAL A 127 -27.30 13.71 2.02
CA VAL A 127 -28.28 12.86 1.35
C VAL A 127 -27.60 11.62 0.83
N PRO A 128 -28.10 10.40 1.15
CA PRO A 128 -27.48 9.16 0.68
C PRO A 128 -27.63 9.02 -0.83
N GLU A 129 -26.57 8.51 -1.48
CA GLU A 129 -26.59 8.18 -2.89
C GLU A 129 -26.72 6.67 -3.07
N TYR A 130 -27.50 6.28 -4.08
CA TYR A 130 -27.72 4.88 -4.43
C TYR A 130 -27.49 4.70 -5.93
N HIS A 131 -26.94 3.57 -6.31
CA HIS A 131 -26.86 3.14 -7.70
C HIS A 131 -27.24 1.67 -7.83
N GLY A 132 -27.46 1.21 -9.08
CA GLY A 132 -27.67 -0.21 -9.36
C GLY A 132 -26.43 -1.04 -9.06
N TYR A 133 -26.59 -2.34 -8.95
CA TYR A 133 -25.44 -3.23 -8.73
C TYR A 133 -24.46 -3.17 -9.90
N PRO A 134 -23.14 -3.19 -9.64
CA PRO A 134 -22.18 -3.28 -10.71
C PRO A 134 -22.31 -4.61 -11.44
N ILE A 135 -22.36 -4.53 -12.77
CA ILE A 135 -22.43 -5.70 -13.64
C ILE A 135 -21.01 -6.05 -14.08
N ALA A 136 -20.54 -7.27 -13.80
CA ALA A 136 -19.28 -7.75 -14.31
C ALA A 136 -19.38 -8.00 -15.82
N ILE A 137 -18.54 -7.33 -16.62
CA ILE A 137 -18.44 -7.54 -18.07
C ILE A 137 -17.39 -8.61 -18.33
N GLU A 138 -17.79 -9.76 -18.87
CA GLU A 138 -16.84 -10.78 -19.32
C GLU A 138 -16.11 -10.29 -20.58
N PRO A 139 -14.77 -10.47 -20.69
CA PRO A 139 -14.05 -10.12 -21.90
C PRO A 139 -14.60 -10.84 -23.12
N GLY A 140 -15.01 -10.07 -24.13
CA GLY A 140 -15.58 -10.60 -25.37
C GLY A 140 -17.09 -10.81 -25.37
N ALA A 141 -17.79 -10.46 -24.29
CA ALA A 141 -19.25 -10.49 -24.28
C ALA A 141 -19.81 -9.40 -25.22
N SER A 142 -20.64 -9.80 -26.17
CA SER A 142 -21.32 -8.90 -27.09
C SER A 142 -22.65 -8.37 -26.55
N VAL A 143 -23.08 -8.83 -25.39
CA VAL A 143 -24.33 -8.46 -24.73
C VAL A 143 -23.99 -7.99 -23.32
N LEU A 144 -24.62 -6.90 -22.87
CA LEU A 144 -24.52 -6.47 -21.47
C LEU A 144 -24.83 -7.66 -20.55
N PRO A 145 -23.92 -8.08 -19.70
CA PRO A 145 -24.14 -9.23 -18.84
C PRO A 145 -25.35 -8.95 -17.95
N THR A 146 -26.27 -9.87 -17.95
CA THR A 146 -27.31 -9.89 -16.94
C THR A 146 -26.66 -10.03 -15.57
N THR A 147 -27.03 -9.17 -14.67
CA THR A 147 -26.52 -9.16 -13.31
C THR A 147 -26.65 -10.56 -12.71
N ARG A 148 -25.50 -11.19 -12.45
CA ARG A 148 -25.52 -12.47 -11.73
C ARG A 148 -25.56 -12.20 -10.25
N VAL A 149 -26.67 -12.50 -9.67
CA VAL A 149 -26.80 -12.49 -8.24
C VAL A 149 -27.14 -13.86 -7.77
N PRO A 150 -26.39 -14.38 -6.84
CA PRO A 150 -26.76 -15.63 -6.24
C PRO A 150 -28.08 -15.44 -5.49
N GLY A 151 -29.08 -16.20 -5.90
CA GLY A 151 -30.28 -16.39 -5.13
C GLY A 151 -31.43 -15.43 -5.36
N HIS A 152 -32.44 -15.78 -4.72
CA HIS A 152 -33.78 -15.27 -4.63
C HIS A 152 -33.92 -13.80 -4.15
N GLU A 153 -32.82 -13.14 -3.80
CA GLU A 153 -32.81 -11.82 -3.16
C GLU A 153 -32.39 -10.67 -4.10
N TYR A 154 -32.08 -11.00 -5.35
CA TYR A 154 -31.48 -10.04 -6.21
C TYR A 154 -32.36 -9.64 -7.38
N SER A 155 -32.58 -8.36 -7.50
CA SER A 155 -33.10 -7.75 -8.73
C SER A 155 -32.03 -6.80 -9.29
N GLY A 156 -31.89 -6.70 -10.61
CA GLY A 156 -30.99 -5.76 -11.27
C GLY A 156 -31.27 -4.30 -10.91
N ASP A 157 -32.43 -4.03 -10.36
CA ASP A 157 -32.89 -2.69 -9.97
C ASP A 157 -32.70 -2.42 -8.47
N THR A 158 -32.16 -3.38 -7.70
CA THR A 158 -31.93 -3.16 -6.25
C THR A 158 -30.82 -2.13 -6.08
N PRO A 159 -31.08 -0.97 -5.45
CA PRO A 159 -30.07 0.05 -5.29
C PRO A 159 -29.01 -0.33 -4.26
N VAL A 160 -27.77 -0.05 -4.56
CA VAL A 160 -26.62 -0.17 -3.67
C VAL A 160 -26.33 1.19 -3.07
N LEU A 161 -26.26 1.26 -1.75
CA LEU A 161 -25.84 2.46 -1.04
C LEU A 161 -24.36 2.73 -1.34
N MET A 162 -24.07 3.95 -1.81
CA MET A 162 -22.71 4.40 -2.09
C MET A 162 -22.10 5.05 -0.86
N PRO A 163 -20.87 4.66 -0.46
CA PRO A 163 -20.13 5.44 0.52
C PRO A 163 -19.68 6.77 -0.10
N VAL A 164 -19.69 7.81 0.71
CA VAL A 164 -18.95 9.02 0.42
C VAL A 164 -17.51 8.79 0.82
N THR A 165 -16.62 8.83 -0.14
CA THR A 165 -15.19 8.61 0.08
C THR A 165 -14.43 9.92 -0.04
N ILE A 166 -13.78 10.36 1.04
CA ILE A 166 -12.79 11.43 1.02
C ILE A 166 -11.41 10.78 1.00
N ALA A 167 -10.55 11.20 0.08
CA ALA A 167 -9.22 10.63 -0.05
C ALA A 167 -8.14 11.70 -0.24
N VAL A 168 -7.04 11.52 0.46
CA VAL A 168 -5.79 12.29 0.34
C VAL A 168 -4.67 11.34 0.05
N MET A 169 -3.79 11.73 -0.88
CA MET A 169 -2.52 11.05 -1.14
C MET A 169 -1.40 12.07 -1.07
N GLU A 170 -0.37 11.77 -0.32
CA GLU A 170 0.86 12.57 -0.26
C GLU A 170 2.09 11.68 -0.47
N THR A 171 3.04 12.19 -1.24
CA THR A 171 4.32 11.49 -1.49
C THR A 171 5.32 11.88 -0.42
N SER A 172 6.01 10.88 0.13
CA SER A 172 7.12 11.05 1.06
C SER A 172 8.45 10.96 0.32
N GLU A 173 9.43 11.79 0.68
CA GLU A 173 10.81 11.63 0.19
C GLU A 173 11.54 10.51 0.94
N PRO A 174 11.47 10.43 2.28
CA PRO A 174 12.06 9.33 3.02
C PRO A 174 11.27 8.04 2.87
N VAL A 175 11.99 6.92 2.97
CA VAL A 175 11.39 5.58 3.08
C VAL A 175 10.54 5.50 4.34
N ILE A 176 9.34 5.00 4.20
CA ILE A 176 8.36 4.85 5.28
C ILE A 176 8.71 3.64 6.14
N ASP A 177 8.75 3.79 7.47
CA ASP A 177 8.91 2.66 8.40
C ASP A 177 7.60 1.89 8.55
N THR A 178 7.40 0.91 7.71
CA THR A 178 6.19 0.09 7.72
C THR A 178 6.19 -1.01 8.79
N ARG A 179 7.32 -1.27 9.46
CA ARG A 179 7.45 -2.33 10.48
C ARG A 179 7.20 -1.85 11.88
N THR A 180 7.64 -0.63 12.19
CA THR A 180 7.48 0.00 13.51
C THR A 180 6.88 1.40 13.40
N PRO A 181 5.66 1.53 12.82
CA PRO A 181 5.09 2.84 12.51
C PRO A 181 4.78 3.69 13.74
N VAL A 182 4.46 3.10 14.90
CA VAL A 182 4.12 3.85 16.11
C VAL A 182 5.29 4.71 16.58
N GLY A 183 5.10 6.02 16.58
CA GLY A 183 6.12 7.00 16.94
C GLY A 183 7.10 7.38 15.83
N HIS A 184 7.08 6.67 14.68
CA HIS A 184 7.93 6.96 13.52
C HIS A 184 7.12 7.44 12.31
N GLU A 185 5.86 7.02 12.20
CA GLU A 185 5.00 7.29 11.06
C GLU A 185 3.63 7.82 11.52
N PRO A 186 2.87 8.48 10.63
CA PRO A 186 1.53 8.94 10.94
C PRO A 186 0.58 7.79 11.27
N VAL A 187 0.03 7.76 12.48
CA VAL A 187 -0.99 6.80 12.95
C VAL A 187 -2.10 7.56 13.68
N PHE A 188 -3.22 6.88 13.94
CA PHE A 188 -4.31 7.47 14.72
C PHE A 188 -4.02 7.35 16.20
N PHE A 189 -4.14 8.47 16.91
CA PHE A 189 -4.03 8.53 18.36
C PHE A 189 -2.76 7.85 18.92
N PRO A 190 -1.55 8.28 18.51
CA PRO A 190 -0.28 7.62 18.87
C PRO A 190 0.01 7.62 20.37
N GLY A 191 -0.63 8.51 21.15
CA GLY A 191 -0.56 8.52 22.62
C GLY A 191 -1.46 7.48 23.30
N GLY A 192 -2.26 6.74 22.54
CA GLY A 192 -3.14 5.69 23.05
C GLY A 192 -2.40 4.40 23.39
N MET A 193 -3.14 3.45 23.91
CA MET A 193 -2.62 2.12 24.24
C MET A 193 -2.81 1.19 23.01
N PHE A 194 -1.71 0.72 22.45
CA PHE A 194 -1.69 -0.31 21.43
C PHE A 194 -1.48 -1.67 22.10
N THR A 195 -2.44 -2.57 21.95
CA THR A 195 -2.37 -3.93 22.48
C THR A 195 -2.16 -4.93 21.37
N PRO A 196 -1.30 -5.97 21.55
CA PRO A 196 -1.15 -7.00 20.54
C PRO A 196 -2.48 -7.62 20.16
N GLY A 197 -2.83 -7.54 18.88
CA GLY A 197 -4.01 -8.13 18.29
C GLY A 197 -3.69 -9.45 17.59
N SER A 198 -4.72 -10.10 17.07
CA SER A 198 -4.57 -11.31 16.26
C SER A 198 -4.84 -11.01 14.79
N CYS A 199 -3.99 -11.53 13.92
CA CYS A 199 -4.27 -11.55 12.50
C CYS A 199 -5.23 -12.68 12.17
N VAL A 200 -6.36 -12.35 11.59
CA VAL A 200 -7.41 -13.32 11.23
C VAL A 200 -7.23 -13.83 9.79
N THR A 201 -6.40 -13.16 8.99
CA THR A 201 -6.18 -13.49 7.59
C THR A 201 -5.03 -14.50 7.45
N PRO A 202 -5.23 -15.65 6.78
CA PRO A 202 -4.12 -16.55 6.46
C PRO A 202 -3.06 -15.85 5.61
N GLY A 203 -1.78 -15.94 6.03
CA GLY A 203 -0.65 -15.34 5.31
C GLY A 203 -0.31 -13.91 5.72
N CYS A 204 -0.84 -13.43 6.84
CA CYS A 204 -0.45 -12.17 7.44
C CYS A 204 0.94 -12.29 8.07
N ASP A 205 1.93 -11.66 7.48
CA ASP A 205 3.34 -11.71 7.94
C ASP A 205 3.70 -10.54 8.87
N GLY A 206 2.76 -9.61 9.10
CA GLY A 206 2.94 -8.43 9.94
C GLY A 206 2.40 -8.62 11.36
N LEU A 207 2.72 -7.63 12.22
CA LEU A 207 2.12 -7.53 13.55
C LEU A 207 0.80 -6.76 13.46
N VAL A 208 -0.12 -7.13 14.34
CA VAL A 208 -1.42 -6.46 14.47
C VAL A 208 -1.51 -5.88 15.87
N TYR A 209 -2.00 -4.65 15.98
CA TYR A 209 -2.28 -4.01 17.25
C TYR A 209 -3.72 -3.50 17.25
N ASP A 210 -4.43 -3.78 18.33
CA ASP A 210 -5.75 -3.22 18.58
C ASP A 210 -5.59 -1.97 19.45
N HIS A 211 -6.35 -0.92 19.16
CA HIS A 211 -6.38 0.31 19.94
C HIS A 211 -7.77 0.95 19.90
N ARG A 212 -8.00 1.96 20.73
CA ARG A 212 -9.26 2.71 20.79
C ARG A 212 -9.06 4.13 20.32
N VAL A 213 -10.00 4.60 19.49
CA VAL A 213 -9.93 5.95 18.92
C VAL A 213 -11.27 6.66 19.15
N PRO A 214 -11.27 7.83 19.78
CA PRO A 214 -12.49 8.59 19.98
C PRO A 214 -13.00 9.17 18.65
N VAL A 215 -14.31 9.09 18.46
CA VAL A 215 -15.03 9.69 17.34
C VAL A 215 -16.26 10.40 17.90
N TYR A 216 -16.55 11.60 17.43
CA TYR A 216 -17.78 12.32 17.81
C TYR A 216 -18.74 12.36 16.64
N ILE A 217 -20.00 12.15 16.93
CA ILE A 217 -21.08 12.29 15.96
C ILE A 217 -22.28 13.02 16.56
N SER A 218 -22.86 13.93 15.80
CA SER A 218 -24.13 14.56 16.09
C SER A 218 -24.87 14.81 14.78
N TYR A 219 -26.16 14.49 14.74
CA TYR A 219 -27.02 14.70 13.58
C TYR A 219 -28.49 14.69 13.99
N THR A 220 -29.36 15.12 13.09
CA THR A 220 -30.82 14.91 13.18
C THR A 220 -31.29 14.11 11.98
N SER A 221 -32.33 13.28 12.12
CA SER A 221 -32.94 12.55 11.01
C SER A 221 -34.41 12.28 11.29
N ASP A 222 -35.21 12.39 10.25
CA ASP A 222 -36.67 12.09 10.31
C ASP A 222 -36.97 10.58 10.26
N ARG A 223 -35.96 9.77 9.97
CA ARG A 223 -36.08 8.30 9.83
C ARG A 223 -34.96 7.62 10.59
N PRO A 224 -35.16 6.37 11.00
CA PRO A 224 -34.06 5.55 11.50
C PRO A 224 -32.90 5.50 10.49
N VAL A 225 -31.70 5.74 10.96
CA VAL A 225 -30.48 5.75 10.15
C VAL A 225 -29.42 4.86 10.79
N VAL A 226 -28.73 4.08 9.94
CA VAL A 226 -27.49 3.39 10.30
C VAL A 226 -26.37 4.13 9.57
N ILE A 227 -25.32 4.48 10.30
CA ILE A 227 -24.14 5.15 9.77
C ILE A 227 -22.97 4.20 9.90
N SER A 228 -22.33 3.89 8.79
CA SER A 228 -21.06 3.14 8.78
C SER A 228 -19.92 4.11 8.45
N LEU A 229 -18.92 4.10 9.29
CA LEU A 229 -17.73 4.94 9.15
C LEU A 229 -16.49 4.07 9.15
N ARG A 230 -15.62 4.31 8.17
CA ARG A 230 -14.27 3.77 8.12
C ARG A 230 -13.29 4.90 7.92
N VAL A 231 -12.30 5.01 8.77
CA VAL A 231 -11.22 5.97 8.62
C VAL A 231 -9.92 5.18 8.57
N SER A 232 -9.09 5.42 7.58
CA SER A 232 -7.83 4.69 7.43
C SER A 232 -6.68 5.61 7.04
N VAL A 233 -5.51 5.34 7.60
CA VAL A 233 -4.23 5.85 7.11
C VAL A 233 -3.35 4.68 6.73
N GLN A 234 -2.63 4.84 5.65
CA GLN A 234 -1.72 3.83 5.11
C GLN A 234 -0.43 4.51 4.67
N GLY A 235 0.71 3.93 5.03
CA GLY A 235 1.99 4.27 4.46
C GLY A 235 2.54 3.09 3.66
N SER A 236 2.96 3.35 2.43
CA SER A 236 3.38 2.32 1.49
C SER A 236 4.67 2.69 0.80
N ASN A 237 5.62 1.77 0.78
CA ASN A 237 6.78 1.79 -0.10
C ASN A 237 6.52 0.85 -1.27
N SER A 238 6.83 1.27 -2.47
CA SER A 238 6.66 0.44 -3.66
C SER A 238 7.80 0.62 -4.66
N ILE A 239 8.17 -0.46 -5.33
CA ILE A 239 9.21 -0.51 -6.36
C ILE A 239 8.78 -1.47 -7.47
N TRP A 240 9.12 -1.16 -8.71
CA TRP A 240 8.83 -2.03 -9.83
C TRP A 240 10.06 -2.86 -10.23
N ARG A 241 9.97 -4.19 -10.12
CA ARG A 241 11.00 -5.15 -10.56
C ARG A 241 10.40 -6.27 -11.41
N GLY A 242 9.91 -5.89 -12.62
CA GLY A 242 9.14 -6.81 -13.46
C GLY A 242 7.72 -7.09 -12.97
N GLY A 243 7.32 -6.44 -11.89
CA GLY A 243 6.05 -6.38 -11.20
C GLY A 243 6.18 -5.40 -10.04
N TRP A 244 5.06 -4.89 -9.54
CA TRP A 244 5.06 -4.05 -8.35
C TRP A 244 5.29 -4.90 -7.10
N LEU A 245 6.31 -4.53 -6.34
CA LEU A 245 6.55 -5.03 -4.99
C LEU A 245 6.28 -3.88 -4.02
N SER A 246 5.61 -4.18 -2.92
CA SER A 246 5.31 -3.18 -1.91
C SER A 246 5.37 -3.77 -0.51
N ASN A 247 5.66 -2.93 0.46
CA ASN A 247 5.35 -3.16 1.84
C ASN A 247 4.52 -1.98 2.37
N THR A 248 3.68 -2.24 3.37
CA THR A 248 2.65 -1.30 3.76
C THR A 248 2.34 -1.48 5.23
N TYR A 249 2.18 -0.39 5.97
CA TYR A 249 1.40 -0.41 7.21
C TYR A 249 0.04 0.24 6.96
N SER A 250 -0.95 -0.12 7.75
CA SER A 250 -2.24 0.55 7.73
C SER A 250 -2.85 0.63 9.13
N ASP A 251 -3.36 1.79 9.48
CA ASP A 251 -4.13 1.99 10.69
C ASP A 251 -5.57 2.33 10.30
N THR A 252 -6.52 1.54 10.76
CA THR A 252 -7.93 1.62 10.33
C THR A 252 -8.84 1.61 11.53
N VAL A 253 -9.77 2.57 11.57
CA VAL A 253 -10.85 2.66 12.57
C VAL A 253 -12.17 2.38 11.88
N VAL A 254 -12.96 1.46 12.41
CA VAL A 254 -14.26 1.08 11.88
C VAL A 254 -15.32 1.27 12.95
N LEU A 255 -16.44 1.86 12.57
CA LEU A 255 -17.60 2.12 13.41
C LEU A 255 -18.88 1.83 12.64
N GLU A 256 -19.78 1.13 13.29
CA GLU A 256 -21.18 1.06 12.89
C GLU A 256 -22.02 1.75 13.98
N ILE A 257 -22.68 2.81 13.62
CA ILE A 257 -23.38 3.71 14.52
C ILE A 257 -24.88 3.48 14.36
N ALA A 258 -25.46 2.90 15.39
CA ALA A 258 -26.90 2.65 15.41
C ALA A 258 -27.71 3.94 15.51
N ASN A 259 -28.96 3.87 15.05
CA ASN A 259 -29.89 4.99 15.11
C ASN A 259 -30.00 5.60 16.51
N GLY A 260 -29.92 6.92 16.58
CA GLY A 260 -30.05 7.70 17.82
C GLY A 260 -28.76 7.79 18.65
N THR A 261 -27.67 7.16 18.23
CA THR A 261 -26.37 7.32 18.90
C THR A 261 -25.79 8.69 18.55
N GLN A 262 -25.44 9.48 19.59
CA GLN A 262 -24.83 10.80 19.45
C GLN A 262 -23.79 11.02 20.54
N GLY A 263 -22.87 11.93 20.31
CA GLY A 263 -21.80 12.28 21.22
C GLY A 263 -20.49 11.54 20.91
N TRP A 264 -19.63 11.47 21.91
CA TRP A 264 -18.37 10.74 21.79
C TRP A 264 -18.59 9.24 21.93
N ILE A 265 -18.02 8.50 20.99
CA ILE A 265 -18.01 7.04 20.92
C ILE A 265 -16.59 6.55 20.68
N GLU A 266 -16.27 5.34 21.11
CA GLU A 266 -14.97 4.74 20.86
C GLU A 266 -15.03 3.81 19.65
N GLY A 267 -14.20 4.12 18.65
CA GLY A 267 -13.96 3.27 17.49
C GLY A 267 -12.94 2.17 17.76
N GLU A 268 -13.14 1.03 17.14
CA GLU A 268 -12.15 -0.05 17.14
C GLU A 268 -11.09 0.23 16.08
N GLY A 269 -9.88 0.55 16.54
CA GLY A 269 -8.71 0.77 15.71
C GLY A 269 -7.90 -0.52 15.56
N LYS A 270 -7.41 -0.77 14.35
CA LYS A 270 -6.48 -1.87 14.03
C LYS A 270 -5.31 -1.33 13.23
N LEU A 271 -4.13 -1.43 13.82
CA LEU A 271 -2.88 -1.13 13.16
C LEU A 271 -2.24 -2.43 12.68
N PHE A 272 -2.05 -2.55 11.37
CA PHE A 272 -1.29 -3.61 10.72
C PHE A 272 0.08 -3.09 10.34
N THR A 273 1.14 -3.83 10.66
CA THR A 273 2.50 -3.49 10.25
C THR A 273 2.90 -4.19 8.97
N ALA A 274 4.09 -3.91 8.47
CA ALA A 274 4.55 -4.31 7.15
C ALA A 274 4.20 -5.73 6.75
N GLU A 275 3.59 -5.82 5.59
CA GLU A 275 3.43 -7.04 4.82
C GLU A 275 4.23 -6.89 3.52
N GLY A 276 4.74 -8.02 3.04
CA GLY A 276 5.42 -8.09 1.76
C GLY A 276 6.93 -7.86 1.80
N VAL A 277 7.56 -8.16 0.69
CA VAL A 277 9.01 -8.09 0.50
C VAL A 277 9.32 -6.89 -0.39
N TYR A 278 9.75 -5.83 0.23
CA TYR A 278 10.18 -4.64 -0.48
C TYR A 278 11.71 -4.56 -0.63
N TYR A 279 12.45 -5.22 0.26
CA TYR A 279 13.92 -5.13 0.36
C TYR A 279 14.62 -6.33 -0.25
#